data_e9bac710cd36579dab4828d9d2e2a679
#
_entry.id   e9bac710cd36579dab4828d9d2e2a679
#
_cell.length_a   1.000
_cell.length_b   1.000
_cell.length_c   1.000
_cell.angle_alpha   90.00
_cell.angle_beta   90.00
_cell.angle_gamma   90.00
#
_symmetry.space_group_name_H-M   'P 1'
#
loop_
_entity.id
_entity.type
_entity.pdbx_description
1 polymer ?
#
loop_
_entity_poly.entity_id
_entity_poly.type
_entity_poly.pdbx_seq_one_letter_code
_entity_poly.pdbx_strand_id
1 'polypeptide(L)'
;MTKTCAAILRRCAWWCAALACAGPAFAAAPPEAPEIAKARQLWSESPHGRMLQRILPPAIRPNELPEPESEGAKLTVRYCVQCHYLPNPHMHTAERWSGIVERMVWRMQGKGNLGTLMKDMMAGIAAPSREEVAILDRYLRKYSQQAIDPRHPGLRTEAGRMFSLACSQCHAAPDPRQHAPSEWPAIVARMKEHMAWANVVVGVDELRTEPELKTEAIVRFLQRYANASGIEVK
;
A
#
# COMPACT_ATOMS: atom_id res chain seq x y z
N MET A 1 31.20 0.03 77.22
CA MET A 1 31.28 -1.17 76.38
C MET A 1 30.22 -0.98 75.29
N THR A 2 30.40 -0.83 74.09
CA THR A 2 31.34 -0.38 73.35
C THR A 2 31.32 -0.36 71.83
N LYS A 3 31.89 0.31 71.19
CA LYS A 3 32.27 0.51 69.79
C LYS A 3 32.27 -0.77 68.93
N THR A 4 31.63 -0.73 67.80
CA THR A 4 31.97 -1.34 66.49
C THR A 4 30.71 -1.78 65.73
N CYS A 5 30.17 -0.89 64.89
CA CYS A 5 29.24 -1.21 63.82
C CYS A 5 29.13 -0.01 62.85
N ALA A 6 30.27 0.43 62.32
CA ALA A 6 30.27 1.58 61.41
C ALA A 6 31.31 1.43 60.27
N ALA A 7 31.33 0.27 59.58
CA ALA A 7 32.33 0.06 58.55
C ALA A 7 31.91 -0.87 57.37
N ILE A 8 30.60 -1.11 57.13
CA ILE A 8 30.15 -1.99 56.01
C ILE A 8 29.23 -1.29 55.03
N LEU A 9 28.97 -0.01 55.11
CA LEU A 9 28.03 0.70 54.25
C LEU A 9 28.64 1.66 53.22
N ARG A 10 29.85 1.41 52.75
CA ARG A 10 30.54 2.28 51.78
C ARG A 10 31.07 1.60 50.51
N ARG A 11 30.56 0.45 50.07
CA ARG A 11 31.06 -0.24 48.89
C ARG A 11 30.00 -0.72 47.86
N CYS A 12 28.78 -0.27 47.92
CA CYS A 12 27.73 -0.62 46.94
C CYS A 12 27.18 0.55 46.13
N ALA A 13 27.92 1.64 45.95
CA ALA A 13 27.41 2.86 45.28
C ALA A 13 28.12 3.21 43.98
N TRP A 14 28.67 2.27 43.23
CA TRP A 14 29.38 2.62 42.01
C TRP A 14 29.22 1.63 40.84
N TRP A 15 28.06 0.96 40.74
CA TRP A 15 27.76 0.07 39.57
C TRP A 15 26.34 0.28 38.99
N CYS A 16 25.83 1.49 39.03
CA CYS A 16 24.59 1.87 38.31
C CYS A 16 24.89 3.05 37.39
N ALA A 17 25.75 2.86 36.40
CA ALA A 17 25.93 3.83 35.35
C ALA A 17 26.09 3.11 34.01
N ALA A 18 25.26 3.53 33.06
CA ALA A 18 25.34 3.27 31.63
C ALA A 18 24.84 1.91 31.10
N LEU A 19 23.57 1.59 31.33
CA LEU A 19 22.79 0.96 30.28
C LEU A 19 22.18 2.09 29.45
N ALA A 20 22.95 2.65 28.55
CA ALA A 20 22.47 3.49 27.49
C ALA A 20 21.55 2.62 26.61
N CYS A 21 20.24 2.88 26.67
CA CYS A 21 19.27 2.35 25.74
C CYS A 21 19.64 2.84 24.34
N ALA A 22 20.49 2.09 23.64
CA ALA A 22 20.60 2.21 22.19
C ALA A 22 19.28 1.70 21.61
N GLY A 23 18.28 2.59 21.51
CA GLY A 23 17.11 2.33 20.71
C GLY A 23 17.55 2.03 19.28
N PRO A 24 16.80 1.19 18.52
CA PRO A 24 17.14 0.96 17.14
C PRO A 24 17.16 2.31 16.42
N ALA A 25 18.33 2.71 15.95
CA ALA A 25 18.44 3.84 15.04
C ALA A 25 17.68 3.46 13.79
N PHE A 26 16.47 4.01 13.63
CA PHE A 26 15.79 3.95 12.36
C PHE A 26 16.71 4.62 11.34
N ALA A 27 17.33 3.81 10.49
CA ALA A 27 18.10 4.33 9.39
C ALA A 27 17.15 5.20 8.57
N ALA A 28 17.46 6.49 8.47
CA ALA A 28 16.70 7.41 7.62
C ALA A 28 16.72 6.82 6.21
N ALA A 29 15.55 6.81 5.55
CA ALA A 29 15.46 6.39 4.16
C ALA A 29 16.52 7.16 3.34
N PRO A 30 17.21 6.51 2.40
CA PRO A 30 18.21 7.19 1.57
C PRO A 30 17.57 8.42 0.92
N PRO A 31 18.29 9.54 0.81
CA PRO A 31 17.75 10.74 0.20
C PRO A 31 17.27 10.43 -1.21
N GLU A 32 16.08 10.93 -1.54
CA GLU A 32 15.51 10.80 -2.87
C GLU A 32 16.44 11.44 -3.91
N ALA A 33 16.62 10.77 -5.04
CA ALA A 33 17.43 11.31 -6.13
C ALA A 33 16.86 12.67 -6.58
N PRO A 34 17.71 13.71 -6.74
CA PRO A 34 17.23 15.08 -7.02
C PRO A 34 16.33 15.19 -8.25
N GLU A 35 16.59 14.40 -9.28
CA GLU A 35 15.79 14.34 -10.50
C GLU A 35 14.38 13.79 -10.22
N ILE A 36 14.24 12.84 -9.31
CA ILE A 36 12.94 12.27 -8.92
C ILE A 36 12.13 13.30 -8.11
N ALA A 37 12.79 13.96 -7.16
CA ALA A 37 12.16 15.02 -6.37
C ALA A 37 11.66 16.16 -7.26
N LYS A 38 12.46 16.58 -8.23
CA LYS A 38 12.09 17.60 -9.21
C LYS A 38 10.92 17.16 -10.10
N ALA A 39 10.95 15.95 -10.63
CA ALA A 39 9.87 15.41 -11.44
C ALA A 39 8.55 15.38 -10.66
N ARG A 40 8.58 14.89 -9.42
CA ARG A 40 7.42 14.87 -8.54
C ARG A 40 6.89 16.26 -8.23
N GLN A 41 7.76 17.25 -7.99
CA GLN A 41 7.36 18.63 -7.78
C GLN A 41 6.65 19.20 -9.00
N LEU A 42 7.22 19.07 -10.19
CA LEU A 42 6.62 19.53 -11.44
C LEU A 42 5.24 18.91 -11.68
N TRP A 43 5.08 17.61 -11.41
CA TRP A 43 3.79 16.95 -11.51
C TRP A 43 2.78 17.45 -10.47
N SER A 44 3.18 17.61 -9.21
CA SER A 44 2.28 18.07 -8.15
C SER A 44 1.77 19.50 -8.40
N GLU A 45 2.58 20.35 -9.03
CA GLU A 45 2.23 21.73 -9.36
C GLU A 45 1.42 21.82 -10.67
N SER A 46 1.45 20.81 -11.52
CA SER A 46 0.74 20.80 -12.79
C SER A 46 -0.78 20.60 -12.61
N PRO A 47 -1.62 21.08 -13.54
CA PRO A 47 -3.05 20.80 -13.53
C PRO A 47 -3.36 19.30 -13.56
N HIS A 48 -2.60 18.51 -14.31
CA HIS A 48 -2.76 17.06 -14.41
C HIS A 48 -2.39 16.35 -13.10
N GLY A 49 -1.28 16.73 -12.48
CA GLY A 49 -0.86 16.17 -11.19
C GLY A 49 -1.91 16.43 -10.11
N ARG A 50 -2.40 17.67 -10.01
CA ARG A 50 -3.50 18.01 -9.07
C ARG A 50 -4.77 17.21 -9.34
N MET A 51 -5.12 17.01 -10.62
CA MET A 51 -6.25 16.16 -10.99
C MET A 51 -6.02 14.71 -10.57
N LEU A 52 -4.86 14.13 -10.89
CA LEU A 52 -4.54 12.75 -10.52
C LEU A 52 -4.52 12.54 -9.01
N GLN A 53 -4.01 13.50 -8.23
CA GLN A 53 -4.07 13.44 -6.77
C GLN A 53 -5.50 13.42 -6.22
N ARG A 54 -6.45 14.02 -6.92
CA ARG A 54 -7.87 14.01 -6.54
C ARG A 54 -8.60 12.74 -6.94
N ILE A 55 -8.22 12.13 -8.06
CA ILE A 55 -8.93 10.98 -8.64
C ILE A 55 -8.26 9.63 -8.38
N LEU A 56 -7.08 9.62 -7.79
CA LEU A 56 -6.41 8.39 -7.39
C LEU A 56 -6.67 8.07 -5.92
N PRO A 57 -6.78 6.80 -5.55
CA PRO A 57 -6.96 6.41 -4.15
C PRO A 57 -5.83 6.93 -3.27
N PRO A 58 -6.07 7.12 -1.97
CA PRO A 58 -5.04 7.50 -1.02
C PRO A 58 -3.82 6.57 -1.09
N ALA A 59 -2.65 7.18 -1.02
CA ALA A 59 -1.37 6.48 -1.05
C ALA A 59 -1.17 5.58 0.18
N ILE A 60 -0.43 4.50 -0.01
CA ILE A 60 0.28 3.86 1.10
C ILE A 60 1.62 4.55 1.31
N ARG A 61 2.16 4.45 2.51
CA ARG A 61 3.49 4.97 2.81
C ARG A 61 4.58 3.98 2.36
N PRO A 62 5.79 4.44 2.02
CA PRO A 62 6.88 3.54 1.61
C PRO A 62 7.18 2.41 2.61
N ASN A 63 7.08 2.69 3.91
CA ASN A 63 7.30 1.70 4.97
C ASN A 63 6.12 0.71 5.16
N GLU A 64 5.01 0.92 4.49
CA GLU A 64 3.86 0.00 4.44
C GLU A 64 3.93 -0.97 3.25
N LEU A 65 4.90 -0.78 2.36
CA LEU A 65 5.16 -1.75 1.29
C LEU A 65 5.63 -3.09 1.88
N PRO A 66 5.22 -4.21 1.32
CA PRO A 66 5.80 -5.51 1.66
C PRO A 66 7.32 -5.48 1.42
N GLU A 67 8.10 -6.02 2.36
CA GLU A 67 9.58 -6.00 2.30
C GLU A 67 10.14 -4.63 1.86
N PRO A 68 9.94 -3.56 2.65
CA PRO A 68 10.19 -2.18 2.21
C PRO A 68 11.67 -1.91 1.85
N GLU A 69 12.59 -2.72 2.40
CA GLU A 69 14.02 -2.64 2.10
C GLU A 69 14.45 -3.43 0.86
N SER A 70 13.55 -4.21 0.26
CA SER A 70 13.84 -4.95 -0.96
C SER A 70 14.08 -4.01 -2.14
N GLU A 71 14.84 -4.48 -3.12
CA GLU A 71 15.09 -3.72 -4.36
C GLU A 71 13.78 -3.39 -5.09
N GLY A 72 12.85 -4.33 -5.17
CA GLY A 72 11.56 -4.12 -5.80
C GLY A 72 10.71 -3.03 -5.13
N ALA A 73 10.71 -2.99 -3.79
CA ALA A 73 10.04 -1.92 -3.04
C ALA A 73 10.69 -0.56 -3.31
N LYS A 74 12.03 -0.48 -3.26
CA LYS A 74 12.78 0.76 -3.54
C LYS A 74 12.56 1.27 -4.95
N LEU A 75 12.55 0.38 -5.94
CA LEU A 75 12.23 0.74 -7.33
C LEU A 75 10.77 1.20 -7.48
N THR A 76 9.84 0.57 -6.77
CA THR A 76 8.42 0.99 -6.76
C THR A 76 8.30 2.42 -6.21
N VAL A 77 8.95 2.72 -5.09
CA VAL A 77 8.99 4.09 -4.55
C VAL A 77 9.64 5.04 -5.56
N ARG A 78 10.81 4.66 -6.11
CA ARG A 78 11.56 5.51 -7.03
C ARG A 78 10.76 5.92 -8.26
N TYR A 79 10.08 4.99 -8.91
CA TYR A 79 9.45 5.23 -10.20
C TYR A 79 7.98 5.60 -10.12
N CYS A 80 7.22 4.98 -9.20
CA CYS A 80 5.77 5.18 -9.18
C CYS A 80 5.33 6.53 -8.61
N VAL A 81 6.12 7.13 -7.69
CA VAL A 81 5.75 8.41 -7.06
C VAL A 81 6.03 9.65 -7.90
N GLN A 82 6.64 9.50 -9.07
CA GLN A 82 6.99 10.64 -9.92
C GLN A 82 5.76 11.38 -10.46
N CYS A 83 4.65 10.69 -10.64
CA CYS A 83 3.45 11.24 -11.28
C CYS A 83 2.22 11.22 -10.40
N HIS A 84 2.11 10.28 -9.48
CA HIS A 84 0.95 10.10 -8.62
C HIS A 84 1.36 9.40 -7.31
N TYR A 85 0.39 9.13 -6.46
CA TYR A 85 0.62 8.44 -5.20
C TYR A 85 1.19 7.03 -5.39
N LEU A 86 1.91 6.55 -4.37
CA LEU A 86 2.48 5.20 -4.33
C LEU A 86 1.35 4.16 -4.39
N PRO A 87 1.34 3.29 -5.40
CA PRO A 87 0.30 2.27 -5.51
C PRO A 87 0.53 1.15 -4.47
N ASN A 88 -0.56 0.67 -3.89
CA ASN A 88 -0.52 -0.54 -3.08
C ASN A 88 -0.45 -1.78 -4.02
N PRO A 89 0.53 -2.68 -3.87
CA PRO A 89 0.60 -3.90 -4.66
C PRO A 89 -0.69 -4.75 -4.62
N HIS A 90 -1.41 -4.71 -3.50
CA HIS A 90 -2.70 -5.41 -3.34
C HIS A 90 -3.89 -4.78 -4.11
N MET A 91 -3.67 -3.71 -4.88
CA MET A 91 -4.76 -3.12 -5.70
C MET A 91 -5.16 -3.97 -6.90
N HIS A 92 -4.24 -4.78 -7.42
CA HIS A 92 -4.48 -5.57 -8.61
C HIS A 92 -3.97 -6.99 -8.46
N THR A 93 -4.52 -7.91 -9.26
CA THR A 93 -4.01 -9.28 -9.38
C THR A 93 -2.69 -9.30 -10.16
N ALA A 94 -1.94 -10.41 -10.04
CA ALA A 94 -0.65 -10.59 -10.70
C ALA A 94 -0.75 -10.40 -12.23
N GLU A 95 -1.83 -10.90 -12.84
CA GLU A 95 -2.05 -10.81 -14.30
C GLU A 95 -2.24 -9.36 -14.76
N ARG A 96 -2.86 -8.53 -13.91
CA ARG A 96 -3.09 -7.12 -14.25
C ARG A 96 -1.85 -6.25 -14.07
N TRP A 97 -0.97 -6.60 -13.11
CA TRP A 97 0.20 -5.78 -12.83
C TRP A 97 1.14 -5.66 -14.01
N SER A 98 1.45 -6.75 -14.72
CA SER A 98 2.38 -6.70 -15.87
C SER A 98 1.93 -5.68 -16.92
N GLY A 99 0.66 -5.69 -17.30
CA GLY A 99 0.14 -4.71 -18.27
C GLY A 99 0.07 -3.27 -17.73
N ILE A 100 -0.05 -3.09 -16.41
CA ILE A 100 0.00 -1.76 -15.78
C ILE A 100 1.44 -1.23 -15.79
N VAL A 101 2.41 -2.05 -15.38
CA VAL A 101 3.84 -1.68 -15.39
C VAL A 101 4.27 -1.31 -16.80
N GLU A 102 3.95 -2.14 -17.79
CA GLU A 102 4.28 -1.87 -19.20
C GLU A 102 3.74 -0.51 -19.67
N ARG A 103 2.46 -0.21 -19.41
CA ARG A 103 1.87 1.08 -19.78
C ARG A 103 2.51 2.26 -19.05
N MET A 104 2.86 2.12 -17.77
CA MET A 104 3.51 3.20 -17.01
C MET A 104 4.92 3.44 -17.54
N VAL A 105 5.70 2.39 -17.77
CA VAL A 105 7.04 2.48 -18.36
C VAL A 105 7.00 3.12 -19.75
N TRP A 106 6.05 2.72 -20.57
CA TRP A 106 5.85 3.30 -21.91
C TRP A 106 5.60 4.82 -21.86
N ARG A 107 4.78 5.26 -20.88
CA ARG A 107 4.54 6.69 -20.63
C ARG A 107 5.80 7.40 -20.12
N MET A 108 6.52 6.82 -19.15
CA MET A 108 7.78 7.36 -18.63
C MET A 108 8.84 7.53 -19.73
N GLN A 109 8.82 6.68 -20.74
CA GLN A 109 9.69 6.79 -21.90
C GLN A 109 9.22 7.84 -22.93
N GLY A 110 8.20 8.63 -22.62
CA GLY A 110 7.65 9.65 -23.53
C GLY A 110 6.93 9.06 -24.74
N LYS A 111 6.61 7.77 -24.72
CA LYS A 111 5.88 7.08 -25.78
C LYS A 111 4.38 7.20 -25.57
N GLY A 112 3.61 7.14 -26.65
CA GLY A 112 2.16 7.24 -26.62
C GLY A 112 1.64 8.52 -27.24
N ASN A 113 0.33 8.58 -27.40
CA ASN A 113 -0.33 9.77 -27.93
C ASN A 113 -0.45 10.84 -26.85
N LEU A 114 0.66 11.43 -26.53
CA LEU A 114 0.78 12.52 -25.60
C LEU A 114 0.74 13.81 -26.43
N GLY A 115 -0.30 14.61 -26.29
CA GLY A 115 -0.28 15.97 -26.83
C GLY A 115 0.94 16.75 -26.32
N THR A 116 1.21 17.92 -26.87
CA THR A 116 2.40 18.74 -26.52
C THR A 116 2.55 18.94 -25.04
N LEU A 117 1.44 19.25 -24.34
CA LEU A 117 1.42 19.43 -22.89
C LEU A 117 1.92 18.20 -22.14
N MET A 118 1.47 16.99 -22.52
CA MET A 118 1.92 15.77 -21.86
C MET A 118 3.40 15.46 -22.16
N LYS A 119 3.89 15.78 -23.34
CA LYS A 119 5.32 15.64 -23.64
C LYS A 119 6.17 16.53 -22.75
N ASP A 120 5.76 17.78 -22.56
CA ASP A 120 6.45 18.71 -21.69
C ASP A 120 6.41 18.25 -20.21
N MET A 121 5.27 17.73 -19.78
CA MET A 121 5.10 17.20 -18.42
C MET A 121 5.89 15.91 -18.18
N MET A 122 6.08 15.08 -19.19
CA MET A 122 6.90 13.87 -19.11
C MET A 122 8.40 14.16 -19.26
N ALA A 123 8.77 15.37 -19.67
CA ALA A 123 10.17 15.77 -19.72
C ALA A 123 10.78 15.73 -18.31
N GLY A 124 11.86 14.97 -18.14
CA GLY A 124 12.53 14.80 -16.85
C GLY A 124 11.99 13.68 -15.97
N ILE A 125 10.95 12.97 -16.38
CA ILE A 125 10.52 11.73 -15.71
C ILE A 125 11.55 10.63 -15.98
N ALA A 126 12.07 10.03 -14.91
CA ALA A 126 12.98 8.90 -15.03
C ALA A 126 12.21 7.62 -15.41
N ALA A 127 12.71 6.90 -16.42
CA ALA A 127 12.16 5.61 -16.78
C ALA A 127 13.09 4.48 -16.28
N PRO A 128 12.54 3.36 -15.79
CA PRO A 128 13.35 2.22 -15.40
C PRO A 128 14.06 1.56 -16.57
N SER A 129 15.23 0.97 -16.31
CA SER A 129 15.91 0.09 -17.26
C SER A 129 15.10 -1.19 -17.48
N ARG A 130 15.49 -1.98 -18.46
CA ARG A 130 14.83 -3.26 -18.74
C ARG A 130 14.93 -4.24 -17.57
N GLU A 131 16.06 -4.26 -16.89
CA GLU A 131 16.33 -5.07 -15.71
C GLU A 131 15.46 -4.60 -14.53
N GLU A 132 15.41 -3.31 -14.31
CA GLU A 132 14.56 -2.71 -13.25
C GLU A 132 13.06 -2.98 -13.50
N VAL A 133 12.61 -2.94 -14.75
CA VAL A 133 11.22 -3.32 -15.12
C VAL A 133 10.94 -4.76 -14.72
N ALA A 134 11.86 -5.69 -14.96
CA ALA A 134 11.68 -7.09 -14.60
C ALA A 134 11.63 -7.28 -13.06
N ILE A 135 12.38 -6.49 -12.30
CA ILE A 135 12.35 -6.51 -10.82
C ILE A 135 11.03 -5.93 -10.32
N LEU A 136 10.60 -4.79 -10.86
CA LEU A 136 9.32 -4.15 -10.54
C LEU A 136 8.13 -5.07 -10.78
N ASP A 137 8.06 -5.67 -11.98
CA ASP A 137 6.98 -6.59 -12.34
C ASP A 137 6.93 -7.79 -11.39
N ARG A 138 8.07 -8.41 -11.13
CA ARG A 138 8.17 -9.54 -10.20
C ARG A 138 7.73 -9.17 -8.79
N TYR A 139 8.14 -7.99 -8.30
CA TYR A 139 7.79 -7.50 -6.98
C TYR A 139 6.28 -7.25 -6.87
N LEU A 140 5.70 -6.49 -7.78
CA LEU A 140 4.28 -6.17 -7.76
C LEU A 140 3.40 -7.42 -7.92
N ARG A 141 3.82 -8.38 -8.72
CA ARG A 141 3.12 -9.66 -8.87
C ARG A 141 3.25 -10.55 -7.62
N LYS A 142 4.41 -10.57 -6.98
CA LYS A 142 4.62 -11.33 -5.73
C LYS A 142 3.66 -10.87 -4.64
N TYR A 143 3.44 -9.57 -4.52
CA TYR A 143 2.60 -8.97 -3.48
C TYR A 143 1.23 -8.51 -4.01
N SER A 144 0.84 -9.03 -5.15
CA SER A 144 -0.46 -8.76 -5.75
C SER A 144 -1.60 -9.34 -4.92
N GLN A 145 -2.78 -8.77 -5.11
CA GLN A 145 -4.00 -9.32 -4.56
C GLN A 145 -4.28 -10.71 -5.15
N GLN A 146 -4.63 -11.65 -4.29
CA GLN A 146 -5.20 -12.92 -4.70
C GLN A 146 -6.72 -12.81 -4.72
N ALA A 147 -7.32 -13.19 -5.84
CA ALA A 147 -8.78 -13.23 -5.97
C ALA A 147 -9.34 -14.51 -5.32
N ILE A 148 -10.49 -14.37 -4.68
CA ILE A 148 -11.24 -15.54 -4.20
C ILE A 148 -11.65 -16.43 -5.39
N ASP A 149 -11.59 -17.77 -5.23
CA ASP A 149 -12.11 -18.68 -6.26
C ASP A 149 -13.60 -18.40 -6.49
N PRO A 150 -14.03 -18.07 -7.73
CA PRO A 150 -15.45 -17.84 -8.04
C PRO A 150 -16.37 -19.00 -7.66
N ARG A 151 -15.82 -20.22 -7.51
CA ARG A 151 -16.57 -21.41 -7.10
C ARG A 151 -16.63 -21.58 -5.59
N HIS A 152 -16.00 -20.71 -4.82
CA HIS A 152 -15.96 -20.80 -3.36
C HIS A 152 -17.38 -20.90 -2.78
N PRO A 153 -17.70 -21.93 -2.00
CA PRO A 153 -19.10 -22.21 -1.57
C PRO A 153 -19.69 -21.09 -0.72
N GLY A 154 -18.85 -20.35 0.02
CA GLY A 154 -19.27 -19.19 0.80
C GLY A 154 -19.90 -18.07 -0.02
N LEU A 155 -19.54 -17.92 -1.29
CA LEU A 155 -20.10 -16.90 -2.18
C LEU A 155 -21.61 -17.11 -2.46
N ARG A 156 -22.15 -18.30 -2.23
CA ARG A 156 -23.57 -18.60 -2.39
C ARG A 156 -24.42 -18.16 -1.20
N THR A 157 -23.81 -17.84 -0.08
CA THR A 157 -24.50 -17.29 1.10
C THR A 157 -24.89 -15.82 0.86
N GLU A 158 -25.85 -15.30 1.65
CA GLU A 158 -26.24 -13.89 1.56
C GLU A 158 -25.02 -12.97 1.81
N ALA A 159 -24.26 -13.23 2.87
CA ALA A 159 -23.05 -12.46 3.18
C ALA A 159 -21.98 -12.56 2.08
N GLY A 160 -21.83 -13.73 1.45
CA GLY A 160 -20.89 -13.93 0.33
C GLY A 160 -21.34 -13.18 -0.93
N ARG A 161 -22.62 -13.13 -1.22
CA ARG A 161 -23.14 -12.31 -2.34
C ARG A 161 -22.90 -10.82 -2.10
N MET A 162 -23.16 -10.34 -0.87
CA MET A 162 -22.89 -8.95 -0.49
C MET A 162 -21.42 -8.61 -0.59
N PHE A 163 -20.54 -9.49 -0.08
CA PHE A 163 -19.11 -9.36 -0.21
C PHE A 163 -18.68 -9.27 -1.69
N SER A 164 -19.16 -10.20 -2.52
CA SER A 164 -18.83 -10.21 -3.95
C SER A 164 -19.28 -8.91 -4.64
N LEU A 165 -20.52 -8.48 -4.43
CA LEU A 165 -21.05 -7.25 -5.03
C LEU A 165 -20.28 -6.01 -4.59
N ALA A 166 -19.93 -5.90 -3.32
CA ALA A 166 -19.20 -4.74 -2.81
C ALA A 166 -17.75 -4.72 -3.28
N CYS A 167 -17.04 -5.84 -3.13
CA CYS A 167 -15.59 -5.86 -3.34
C CYS A 167 -15.16 -5.96 -4.80
N SER A 168 -16.02 -6.47 -5.70
CA SER A 168 -15.67 -6.60 -7.12
C SER A 168 -15.98 -5.36 -7.98
N GLN A 169 -16.43 -4.27 -7.38
CA GLN A 169 -16.74 -3.04 -8.14
C GLN A 169 -15.49 -2.36 -8.72
N CYS A 170 -14.36 -2.38 -8.00
CA CYS A 170 -13.15 -1.67 -8.39
C CYS A 170 -12.01 -2.62 -8.78
N HIS A 171 -11.91 -3.76 -8.14
CA HIS A 171 -10.88 -4.79 -8.38
C HIS A 171 -11.47 -6.18 -8.12
N ALA A 172 -10.69 -7.24 -8.34
CA ALA A 172 -11.14 -8.59 -8.03
C ALA A 172 -11.48 -8.71 -6.53
N ALA A 173 -12.54 -9.45 -6.19
CA ALA A 173 -12.88 -9.72 -4.79
C ALA A 173 -11.73 -10.49 -4.12
N PRO A 174 -11.21 -10.04 -2.97
CA PRO A 174 -10.03 -10.62 -2.35
C PRO A 174 -10.29 -12.02 -1.78
N ASP A 175 -9.28 -12.89 -1.84
CA ASP A 175 -9.32 -14.16 -1.11
C ASP A 175 -9.23 -13.85 0.40
N PRO A 176 -10.19 -14.28 1.22
CA PRO A 176 -10.17 -14.03 2.66
C PRO A 176 -8.91 -14.56 3.36
N ARG A 177 -8.26 -15.57 2.79
CA ARG A 177 -7.07 -16.20 3.37
C ARG A 177 -5.81 -15.35 3.34
N GLN A 178 -5.81 -14.23 2.61
CA GLN A 178 -4.66 -13.32 2.52
C GLN A 178 -4.34 -12.60 3.82
N HIS A 179 -5.30 -12.49 4.72
CA HIS A 179 -5.19 -11.74 5.96
C HIS A 179 -5.70 -12.56 7.16
N ALA A 180 -5.17 -12.23 8.34
CA ALA A 180 -5.70 -12.78 9.58
C ALA A 180 -7.13 -12.25 9.86
N PRO A 181 -7.99 -13.01 10.56
CA PRO A 181 -9.34 -12.56 10.89
C PRO A 181 -9.42 -11.19 11.56
N SER A 182 -8.42 -10.86 12.39
CA SER A 182 -8.33 -9.59 13.14
C SER A 182 -8.01 -8.38 12.25
N GLU A 183 -7.45 -8.57 11.05
CA GLU A 183 -7.06 -7.47 10.15
C GLU A 183 -8.23 -7.00 9.27
N TRP A 184 -9.19 -7.88 8.99
CA TRP A 184 -10.28 -7.61 8.07
C TRP A 184 -11.15 -6.40 8.43
N PRO A 185 -11.46 -6.12 9.71
CA PRO A 185 -12.25 -4.93 10.06
C PRO A 185 -11.61 -3.62 9.58
N ALA A 186 -10.30 -3.47 9.80
CA ALA A 186 -9.56 -2.28 9.37
C ALA A 186 -9.45 -2.17 7.83
N ILE A 187 -9.25 -3.31 7.15
CA ILE A 187 -9.20 -3.36 5.68
C ILE A 187 -10.55 -2.95 5.09
N VAL A 188 -11.67 -3.49 5.61
CA VAL A 188 -13.01 -3.15 5.13
C VAL A 188 -13.35 -1.68 5.41
N ALA A 189 -12.98 -1.15 6.57
CA ALA A 189 -13.16 0.26 6.89
C ALA A 189 -12.44 1.16 5.87
N ARG A 190 -11.18 0.87 5.57
CA ARG A 190 -10.40 1.60 4.55
C ARG A 190 -11.04 1.49 3.15
N MET A 191 -11.52 0.31 2.75
CA MET A 191 -12.21 0.16 1.46
C MET A 191 -13.51 0.95 1.40
N LYS A 192 -14.25 1.06 2.50
CA LYS A 192 -15.44 1.91 2.59
C LYS A 192 -15.10 3.38 2.37
N GLU A 193 -14.00 3.87 2.95
CA GLU A 193 -13.51 5.23 2.70
C GLU A 193 -13.13 5.44 1.22
N HIS A 194 -12.48 4.45 0.59
CA HIS A 194 -12.15 4.52 -0.84
C HIS A 194 -13.40 4.53 -1.72
N MET A 195 -14.44 3.79 -1.37
CA MET A 195 -15.72 3.81 -2.10
C MET A 195 -16.39 5.17 -1.96
N ALA A 196 -16.45 5.74 -0.77
CA ALA A 196 -17.00 7.08 -0.54
C ALA A 196 -16.24 8.13 -1.38
N TRP A 197 -14.91 8.07 -1.36
CA TRP A 197 -14.08 8.95 -2.20
C TRP A 197 -14.37 8.75 -3.70
N ALA A 198 -14.46 7.50 -4.19
CA ALA A 198 -14.74 7.22 -5.59
C ALA A 198 -16.10 7.77 -6.02
N ASN A 199 -17.13 7.67 -5.17
CA ASN A 199 -18.46 8.21 -5.42
C ASN A 199 -18.41 9.75 -5.59
N VAL A 200 -17.68 10.45 -4.72
CA VAL A 200 -17.49 11.91 -4.84
C VAL A 200 -16.79 12.27 -6.16
N VAL A 201 -15.75 11.54 -6.54
CA VAL A 201 -14.98 11.81 -7.78
C VAL A 201 -15.81 11.59 -9.02
N VAL A 202 -16.68 10.57 -9.03
CA VAL A 202 -17.54 10.24 -10.18
C VAL A 202 -18.84 11.08 -10.17
N GLY A 203 -19.11 11.83 -9.11
CA GLY A 203 -20.31 12.69 -9.01
C GLY A 203 -21.59 11.92 -8.80
N VAL A 204 -21.56 10.75 -8.18
CA VAL A 204 -22.73 9.84 -8.00
C VAL A 204 -23.39 10.02 -6.63
N ASP A 205 -22.81 10.85 -5.75
CA ASP A 205 -23.26 10.96 -4.34
C ASP A 205 -24.71 11.46 -4.19
N GLU A 206 -25.26 12.14 -5.20
CA GLU A 206 -26.61 12.70 -5.12
C GLU A 206 -27.70 11.81 -5.74
N LEU A 207 -27.34 10.72 -6.40
CA LEU A 207 -28.29 9.93 -7.22
C LEU A 207 -28.52 8.51 -6.72
N ARG A 208 -27.84 8.05 -5.69
CA ARG A 208 -27.91 6.64 -5.26
C ARG A 208 -28.71 6.43 -3.99
N THR A 209 -29.89 5.88 -4.16
CA THR A 209 -30.56 5.04 -3.14
C THR A 209 -29.96 3.62 -3.16
N GLU A 210 -28.69 3.48 -2.91
CA GLU A 210 -28.12 2.14 -2.76
C GLU A 210 -28.54 1.53 -1.42
N PRO A 211 -28.83 0.22 -1.39
CA PRO A 211 -29.05 -0.46 -0.14
C PRO A 211 -27.79 -0.32 0.73
N GLU A 212 -27.98 0.07 1.97
CA GLU A 212 -26.92 0.23 2.95
C GLU A 212 -26.05 -1.04 2.96
N LEU A 213 -24.75 -0.87 2.66
CA LEU A 213 -23.79 -1.96 2.71
C LEU A 213 -23.72 -2.47 4.16
N LYS A 214 -24.23 -3.68 4.39
CA LYS A 214 -24.14 -4.36 5.68
C LYS A 214 -22.70 -4.76 5.95
N THR A 215 -21.87 -3.77 6.26
CA THR A 215 -20.40 -3.88 6.43
C THR A 215 -20.05 -5.00 7.40
N GLU A 216 -20.81 -5.16 8.50
CA GLU A 216 -20.60 -6.21 9.49
C GLU A 216 -20.79 -7.61 8.92
N ALA A 217 -21.72 -7.79 7.97
CA ALA A 217 -21.92 -9.08 7.32
C ALA A 217 -20.72 -9.44 6.41
N ILE A 218 -20.18 -8.44 5.72
CA ILE A 218 -18.98 -8.60 4.89
C ILE A 218 -17.77 -8.94 5.78
N VAL A 219 -17.57 -8.22 6.89
CA VAL A 219 -16.49 -8.48 7.85
C VAL A 219 -16.60 -9.90 8.41
N ARG A 220 -17.80 -10.31 8.86
CA ARG A 220 -18.01 -11.67 9.37
C ARG A 220 -17.75 -12.75 8.31
N PHE A 221 -18.11 -12.50 7.06
CA PHE A 221 -17.78 -13.40 5.95
C PHE A 221 -16.27 -13.54 5.79
N LEU A 222 -15.55 -12.44 5.70
CA LEU A 222 -14.10 -12.42 5.55
C LEU A 222 -13.40 -13.10 6.72
N GLN A 223 -13.78 -12.79 7.95
CA GLN A 223 -13.23 -13.41 9.16
C GLN A 223 -13.48 -14.91 9.22
N ARG A 224 -14.66 -15.36 8.79
CA ARG A 224 -15.02 -16.78 8.79
C ARG A 224 -14.15 -17.62 7.86
N TYR A 225 -13.76 -17.06 6.73
CA TYR A 225 -12.99 -17.77 5.69
C TYR A 225 -11.50 -17.36 5.68
N ALA A 226 -11.09 -16.46 6.56
CA ALA A 226 -9.70 -16.11 6.78
C ALA A 226 -8.90 -17.28 7.37
N ASN A 227 -7.61 -17.32 7.13
CA ASN A 227 -6.75 -18.29 7.80
C ASN A 227 -6.50 -17.89 9.26
N ALA A 228 -6.71 -18.81 10.18
CA ALA A 228 -6.51 -18.58 11.62
C ALA A 228 -5.06 -18.22 11.99
N SER A 229 -4.11 -18.50 11.13
CA SER A 229 -2.67 -18.36 11.38
C SER A 229 -1.96 -17.30 10.55
N GLY A 230 -2.65 -16.47 9.78
CA GLY A 230 -1.98 -15.43 8.98
C GLY A 230 -0.82 -16.01 8.15
N ILE A 231 -1.06 -17.11 7.42
CA ILE A 231 0.00 -17.78 6.67
C ILE A 231 0.42 -16.84 5.55
N GLU A 232 1.67 -16.42 5.57
CA GLU A 232 2.36 -15.89 4.41
C GLU A 232 2.09 -16.83 3.23
N VAL A 233 1.32 -16.34 2.28
CA VAL A 233 1.19 -17.01 0.98
C VAL A 233 2.52 -16.76 0.27
N LYS A 234 3.34 -17.80 0.22
CA LYS A 234 4.62 -17.80 -0.51
C LYS A 234 4.42 -17.57 -2.00
#